data_ccac579aa985b75b50f5833548c88e01
#
_entry.id   ccac579aa985b75b50f5833548c88e01
#
_cell.length_a   1.000
_cell.length_b   1.000
_cell.length_c   1.000
_cell.angle_alpha   90.00
_cell.angle_beta   90.00
_cell.angle_gamma   90.00
#
_symmetry.space_group_name_H-M   'P 1'
#
loop_
_entity.id
_entity.type
_entity.pdbx_description
1 polymer ?
#
loop_
_entity_poly.entity_id
_entity_poly.type
_entity_poly.pdbx_seq_one_letter_code
_entity_poly.pdbx_strand_id
1 'polypeptide(L)'
;RRQRQMCIRDSLYTVHDAEEAVKRIVTCEYGTTLQIADGVKVRFVDAGHLLGSASVEMWLTEGDDTRKVVFSGDIGNRDQPIIRDPQYIRDADYVLTESTYGDRLHDMDKDPDYTADLAAIIDETLGNGGNVIIPSFAVGRTQELLYFIREMKEQGLVKSVPGFSVVVDSPLAGEATRIFSGDLHGYLDEEAIAAPVSYTHLRAHETRSNL
;
A
#
# COMPACT_ATOMS: atom_id res chain seq x y z
N ARG A 1 -26.94 17.40 3.65
CA ARG A 1 -27.43 16.94 4.98
C ARG A 1 -28.20 15.61 4.90
N ARG A 2 -29.12 15.38 3.91
CA ARG A 2 -29.86 14.10 3.81
C ARG A 2 -28.97 12.89 3.48
N GLN A 3 -27.96 13.03 2.64
CA GLN A 3 -27.04 11.93 2.27
C GLN A 3 -26.16 11.46 3.44
N ARG A 4 -25.67 12.40 4.29
CA ARG A 4 -24.89 12.04 5.50
C ARG A 4 -25.72 11.27 6.54
N GLN A 5 -27.01 11.59 6.68
CA GLN A 5 -27.88 10.86 7.59
C GLN A 5 -28.26 9.45 7.10
N MET A 6 -28.32 9.23 5.79
CA MET A 6 -28.54 7.89 5.23
C MET A 6 -27.34 6.96 5.49
N CYS A 7 -26.09 7.41 5.28
CA CYS A 7 -24.89 6.60 5.54
C CYS A 7 -24.74 6.18 7.01
N ILE A 8 -25.20 6.97 7.97
CA ILE A 8 -25.12 6.65 9.41
C ILE A 8 -26.19 5.63 9.84
N ARG A 9 -27.34 5.57 9.12
CA ARG A 9 -28.44 4.64 9.47
C ARG A 9 -28.28 3.23 8.91
N ASP A 10 -27.47 3.08 7.85
CA ASP A 10 -27.32 1.80 7.13
C ASP A 10 -25.91 1.19 7.32
N SER A 11 -25.16 1.65 8.28
CA SER A 11 -23.86 1.08 8.62
C SER A 11 -24.06 -0.30 9.26
N LEU A 12 -23.45 -1.34 8.69
CA LEU A 12 -23.49 -2.71 9.21
C LEU A 12 -22.79 -2.86 10.57
N TYR A 13 -21.92 -1.93 10.90
CA TYR A 13 -21.18 -1.88 12.18
C TYR A 13 -20.90 -0.43 12.57
N THR A 14 -20.65 -0.20 13.84
CA THR A 14 -20.31 1.10 14.44
C THR A 14 -18.78 1.23 14.60
N VAL A 15 -18.31 2.44 14.93
CA VAL A 15 -16.91 2.66 15.30
C VAL A 15 -16.53 1.82 16.53
N HIS A 16 -17.44 1.67 17.49
CA HIS A 16 -17.23 0.82 18.66
C HIS A 16 -17.02 -0.65 18.30
N ASP A 17 -17.80 -1.19 17.36
CA ASP A 17 -17.62 -2.57 16.88
C ASP A 17 -16.24 -2.76 16.22
N ALA A 18 -15.78 -1.75 15.48
CA ALA A 18 -14.44 -1.77 14.87
C ALA A 18 -13.34 -1.73 15.94
N GLU A 19 -13.46 -0.88 16.96
CA GLU A 19 -12.53 -0.79 18.09
C GLU A 19 -12.44 -2.12 18.87
N GLU A 20 -13.58 -2.78 19.10
CA GLU A 20 -13.62 -4.09 19.77
C GLU A 20 -13.02 -5.19 18.89
N ALA A 21 -13.19 -5.12 17.57
CA ALA A 21 -12.55 -6.07 16.64
C ALA A 21 -11.02 -5.92 16.64
N VAL A 22 -10.52 -4.68 16.60
CA VAL A 22 -9.07 -4.39 16.63
C VAL A 22 -8.40 -4.98 17.87
N LYS A 23 -9.04 -4.94 19.03
CA LYS A 23 -8.50 -5.53 20.28
C LYS A 23 -8.31 -7.05 20.22
N ARG A 24 -8.94 -7.73 19.26
CA ARG A 24 -8.86 -9.18 19.07
C ARG A 24 -7.87 -9.59 17.99
N ILE A 25 -7.24 -8.63 17.30
CA ILE A 25 -6.25 -8.92 16.27
C ILE A 25 -5.00 -9.49 16.94
N VAL A 26 -4.54 -10.62 16.41
CA VAL A 26 -3.27 -11.24 16.77
C VAL A 26 -2.36 -11.16 15.55
N THR A 27 -1.19 -10.57 15.73
CA THR A 27 -0.20 -10.43 14.66
C THR A 27 0.55 -11.74 14.44
N CYS A 28 0.98 -11.97 13.19
CA CYS A 28 1.84 -13.08 12.84
C CYS A 28 2.82 -12.66 11.74
N GLU A 29 3.96 -13.34 11.67
CA GLU A 29 4.98 -13.12 10.67
C GLU A 29 4.66 -13.88 9.38
N TYR A 30 5.08 -13.33 8.23
CA TYR A 30 5.05 -14.05 6.96
C TYR A 30 5.80 -15.37 7.04
N GLY A 31 5.33 -16.37 6.32
CA GLY A 31 5.92 -17.70 6.25
C GLY A 31 5.67 -18.58 7.47
N THR A 32 5.12 -18.04 8.57
CA THR A 32 4.80 -18.81 9.77
C THR A 32 3.47 -19.52 9.61
N THR A 33 3.47 -20.85 9.82
CA THR A 33 2.24 -21.66 9.79
C THR A 33 1.58 -21.68 11.16
N LEU A 34 0.33 -21.26 11.23
CA LEU A 34 -0.49 -21.18 12.44
C LEU A 34 -1.63 -22.18 12.39
N GLN A 35 -1.87 -22.87 13.48
CA GLN A 35 -3.10 -23.64 13.71
C GLN A 35 -4.16 -22.69 14.24
N ILE A 36 -5.20 -22.40 13.46
CA ILE A 36 -6.26 -21.43 13.85
C ILE A 36 -7.54 -22.12 14.35
N ALA A 37 -7.74 -23.39 13.99
CA ALA A 37 -8.81 -24.24 14.49
C ALA A 37 -8.41 -25.71 14.29
N ASP A 38 -9.19 -26.63 14.87
CA ASP A 38 -8.99 -28.06 14.63
C ASP A 38 -9.11 -28.34 13.12
N GLY A 39 -8.10 -29.02 12.57
CA GLY A 39 -8.04 -29.32 11.13
C GLY A 39 -7.76 -28.09 10.23
N VAL A 40 -7.54 -26.89 10.76
CA VAL A 40 -7.31 -25.69 9.94
C VAL A 40 -5.98 -25.04 10.28
N LYS A 41 -5.06 -25.02 9.32
CA LYS A 41 -3.80 -24.29 9.39
C LYS A 41 -3.77 -23.20 8.34
N VAL A 42 -3.10 -22.09 8.65
CA VAL A 42 -2.90 -20.98 7.73
C VAL A 42 -1.45 -20.52 7.72
N ARG A 43 -1.02 -19.98 6.59
CA ARG A 43 0.25 -19.27 6.44
C ARG A 43 0.02 -18.05 5.55
N PHE A 44 0.58 -16.93 5.94
CA PHE A 44 0.55 -15.70 5.16
C PHE A 44 1.85 -15.57 4.37
N VAL A 45 1.71 -15.21 3.09
CA VAL A 45 2.83 -15.05 2.15
C VAL A 45 2.72 -13.65 1.57
N ASP A 46 3.84 -12.93 1.51
CA ASP A 46 3.84 -11.55 1.02
C ASP A 46 3.26 -11.46 -0.40
N ALA A 47 2.20 -10.67 -0.56
CA ALA A 47 1.54 -10.46 -1.84
C ALA A 47 2.14 -9.29 -2.63
N GLY A 48 3.08 -8.51 -2.06
CA GLY A 48 3.79 -7.43 -2.74
C GLY A 48 2.89 -6.29 -3.24
N HIS A 49 1.67 -6.15 -2.69
CA HIS A 49 0.72 -5.14 -3.15
C HIS A 49 0.76 -3.87 -2.29
N LEU A 50 0.67 -4.03 -0.99
CA LEU A 50 0.79 -2.97 0.01
C LEU A 50 1.58 -3.50 1.21
N LEU A 51 2.04 -2.61 2.07
CA LEU A 51 2.68 -2.98 3.32
C LEU A 51 1.72 -3.86 4.15
N GLY A 52 2.13 -5.11 4.41
CA GLY A 52 1.33 -6.08 5.14
C GLY A 52 0.30 -6.84 4.30
N SER A 53 0.24 -6.62 2.97
CA SER A 53 -0.61 -7.43 2.09
C SER A 53 -0.18 -8.88 2.04
N ALA A 54 -1.12 -9.81 1.99
CA ALA A 54 -0.81 -11.23 2.02
C ALA A 54 -1.69 -12.07 1.11
N SER A 55 -1.06 -13.03 0.44
CA SER A 55 -1.74 -14.23 -0.02
C SER A 55 -1.84 -15.23 1.13
N VAL A 56 -2.93 -15.97 1.19
CA VAL A 56 -3.20 -16.90 2.28
C VAL A 56 -3.15 -18.34 1.76
N GLU A 57 -2.28 -19.14 2.32
CA GLU A 57 -2.31 -20.59 2.20
C GLU A 57 -3.12 -21.18 3.36
N MET A 58 -4.08 -22.01 3.07
CA MET A 58 -4.92 -22.66 4.06
C MET A 58 -4.93 -24.18 3.84
N TRP A 59 -4.58 -24.94 4.86
CA TRP A 59 -4.70 -26.40 4.87
C TRP A 59 -5.92 -26.79 5.67
N LEU A 60 -6.84 -27.49 5.02
CA LEU A 60 -8.08 -28.01 5.59
C LEU A 60 -7.96 -29.52 5.70
N THR A 61 -8.04 -30.05 6.91
CA THR A 61 -7.92 -31.48 7.20
C THR A 61 -9.21 -32.02 7.79
N GLU A 62 -9.76 -33.05 7.16
CA GLU A 62 -10.89 -33.81 7.66
C GLU A 62 -10.55 -35.31 7.61
N GLY A 63 -10.46 -35.97 8.78
CA GLY A 63 -9.95 -37.32 8.89
C GLY A 63 -8.50 -37.40 8.39
N ASP A 64 -8.26 -38.28 7.40
CA ASP A 64 -6.94 -38.47 6.79
C ASP A 64 -6.73 -37.64 5.52
N ASP A 65 -7.74 -36.89 5.07
CA ASP A 65 -7.65 -36.05 3.86
C ASP A 65 -7.30 -34.60 4.21
N THR A 66 -6.32 -34.03 3.50
CA THR A 66 -5.92 -32.64 3.63
C THR A 66 -5.92 -31.97 2.27
N ARG A 67 -6.59 -30.83 2.16
CA ARG A 67 -6.63 -29.98 0.96
C ARG A 67 -5.97 -28.66 1.21
N LYS A 68 -5.17 -28.22 0.26
CA LYS A 68 -4.54 -26.88 0.29
C LYS A 68 -5.33 -25.93 -0.59
N VAL A 69 -5.91 -24.91 0.03
CA VAL A 69 -6.60 -23.81 -0.64
C VAL A 69 -5.75 -22.55 -0.55
N VAL A 70 -5.62 -21.83 -1.66
CA VAL A 70 -4.90 -20.57 -1.73
C VAL A 70 -5.84 -19.44 -2.10
N PHE A 71 -5.76 -18.36 -1.34
CA PHE A 71 -6.42 -17.09 -1.66
C PHE A 71 -5.33 -16.09 -2.02
N SER A 72 -5.40 -15.52 -3.23
CA SER A 72 -4.35 -14.59 -3.69
C SER A 72 -4.31 -13.30 -2.87
N GLY A 73 -5.45 -12.83 -2.36
CA GLY A 73 -5.58 -11.42 -2.02
C GLY A 73 -5.34 -10.55 -3.25
N ASP A 74 -5.03 -9.29 -3.04
CA ASP A 74 -4.58 -8.38 -4.09
C ASP A 74 -3.08 -8.57 -4.30
N ILE A 75 -2.68 -8.89 -5.54
CA ILE A 75 -1.29 -9.21 -5.90
C ILE A 75 -0.63 -7.95 -6.47
N GLY A 76 0.55 -7.61 -5.95
CA GLY A 76 1.35 -6.49 -6.46
C GLY A 76 2.13 -6.83 -7.73
N ASN A 77 2.69 -5.78 -8.33
CA ASN A 77 3.62 -5.92 -9.44
C ASN A 77 5.04 -6.19 -8.90
N ARG A 78 5.92 -6.66 -9.77
CA ARG A 78 7.35 -6.75 -9.50
C ARG A 78 8.03 -5.41 -9.64
N ASP A 79 9.19 -5.30 -9.03
CA ASP A 79 10.08 -4.13 -9.16
C ASP A 79 9.38 -2.81 -8.77
N GLN A 80 8.46 -2.88 -7.81
CA GLN A 80 7.78 -1.70 -7.27
C GLN A 80 8.64 -1.08 -6.17
N PRO A 81 8.78 0.25 -6.11
CA PRO A 81 9.54 0.89 -5.05
C PRO A 81 8.88 0.68 -3.69
N ILE A 82 9.68 0.66 -2.64
CA ILE A 82 9.32 0.63 -1.21
C ILE A 82 8.95 -0.76 -0.70
N ILE A 83 8.13 -1.52 -1.43
CA ILE A 83 7.64 -2.83 -0.99
C ILE A 83 8.35 -3.97 -1.70
N ARG A 84 8.40 -5.12 -1.05
CA ARG A 84 9.03 -6.31 -1.62
C ARG A 84 8.17 -6.91 -2.72
N ASP A 85 8.80 -7.62 -3.63
CA ASP A 85 8.13 -8.38 -4.67
C ASP A 85 7.18 -9.45 -4.10
N PRO A 86 6.08 -9.74 -4.81
CA PRO A 86 5.17 -10.81 -4.44
C PRO A 86 5.88 -12.16 -4.43
N GLN A 87 5.66 -12.95 -3.39
CA GLN A 87 6.16 -14.30 -3.27
C GLN A 87 5.21 -15.30 -3.93
N TYR A 88 5.78 -16.29 -4.62
CA TYR A 88 4.98 -17.30 -5.30
C TYR A 88 4.64 -18.47 -4.41
N ILE A 89 3.36 -18.84 -4.43
CA ILE A 89 2.85 -20.06 -3.80
C ILE A 89 2.82 -21.18 -4.85
N ARG A 90 3.24 -22.36 -4.44
CA ARG A 90 3.23 -23.58 -5.25
C ARG A 90 2.38 -24.65 -4.57
N ASP A 91 1.98 -25.65 -5.36
CA ASP A 91 1.33 -26.87 -4.86
C ASP A 91 0.01 -26.60 -4.11
N ALA A 92 -0.97 -25.98 -4.79
CA ALA A 92 -2.32 -25.79 -4.29
C ALA A 92 -3.29 -26.77 -4.95
N ASP A 93 -4.23 -27.32 -4.17
CA ASP A 93 -5.37 -28.08 -4.70
C ASP A 93 -6.42 -27.15 -5.31
N TYR A 94 -6.63 -25.98 -4.67
CA TYR A 94 -7.58 -24.97 -5.11
C TYR A 94 -6.96 -23.59 -5.01
N VAL A 95 -7.23 -22.73 -5.99
CA VAL A 95 -6.78 -21.33 -6.01
C VAL A 95 -7.97 -20.41 -6.25
N LEU A 96 -8.15 -19.45 -5.34
CA LEU A 96 -9.05 -18.32 -5.52
C LEU A 96 -8.18 -17.09 -5.77
N THR A 97 -8.26 -16.54 -6.97
CA THR A 97 -7.41 -15.41 -7.39
C THR A 97 -8.25 -14.20 -7.75
N GLU A 98 -7.69 -13.00 -7.46
CA GLU A 98 -8.23 -11.75 -7.97
C GLU A 98 -8.24 -11.74 -9.51
N SER A 99 -9.04 -10.87 -10.09
CA SER A 99 -9.13 -10.66 -11.54
C SER A 99 -9.46 -9.19 -11.86
N THR A 100 -8.94 -8.27 -11.09
CA THR A 100 -9.23 -6.83 -11.17
C THR A 100 -8.93 -6.27 -12.56
N TYR A 101 -7.81 -6.69 -13.13
CA TYR A 101 -7.38 -6.33 -14.49
C TYR A 101 -7.31 -7.55 -15.43
N GLY A 102 -8.11 -8.58 -15.18
CA GLY A 102 -8.10 -9.82 -15.96
C GLY A 102 -8.52 -9.67 -17.43
N ASP A 103 -9.10 -8.52 -17.78
CA ASP A 103 -9.48 -8.14 -19.16
C ASP A 103 -8.41 -7.30 -19.89
N ARG A 104 -7.25 -7.03 -19.27
CA ARG A 104 -6.20 -6.16 -19.80
C ARG A 104 -4.85 -6.84 -19.82
N LEU A 105 -4.07 -6.53 -20.84
CA LEU A 105 -2.66 -6.91 -20.90
C LEU A 105 -1.80 -5.80 -20.31
N HIS A 106 -0.82 -6.17 -19.50
CA HIS A 106 0.28 -5.28 -19.15
C HIS A 106 1.20 -5.12 -20.35
N ASP A 107 1.52 -3.88 -20.72
CA ASP A 107 2.50 -3.58 -21.76
C ASP A 107 3.92 -3.77 -21.15
N MET A 108 4.46 -4.98 -21.32
CA MET A 108 5.76 -5.36 -20.78
C MET A 108 6.95 -4.74 -21.55
N ASP A 109 6.68 -4.11 -22.70
CA ASP A 109 7.72 -3.52 -23.55
C ASP A 109 8.05 -2.07 -23.15
N LYS A 110 7.33 -1.50 -22.19
CA LYS A 110 7.59 -0.17 -21.65
C LYS A 110 8.16 -0.30 -20.25
N ASP A 111 9.37 0.19 -20.11
CA ASP A 111 10.00 0.49 -18.83
C ASP A 111 9.96 2.02 -18.62
N PRO A 112 8.83 2.57 -18.14
CA PRO A 112 8.66 4.00 -18.05
C PRO A 112 9.50 4.51 -16.87
N ASP A 113 10.32 5.51 -17.12
CA ASP A 113 10.97 6.29 -16.07
C ASP A 113 9.95 7.24 -15.43
N TYR A 114 9.17 6.70 -14.50
CA TYR A 114 8.13 7.46 -13.78
C TYR A 114 8.70 8.69 -13.05
N THR A 115 9.94 8.61 -12.56
CA THR A 115 10.61 9.71 -11.87
C THR A 115 10.88 10.85 -12.82
N ALA A 116 11.46 10.58 -14.00
CA ALA A 116 11.75 11.59 -15.01
C ALA A 116 10.47 12.19 -15.61
N ASP A 117 9.48 11.38 -15.92
CA ASP A 117 8.20 11.83 -16.50
C ASP A 117 7.45 12.76 -15.52
N LEU A 118 7.34 12.35 -14.26
CA LEU A 118 6.69 13.17 -13.23
C LEU A 118 7.50 14.46 -12.95
N ALA A 119 8.83 14.38 -12.93
CA ALA A 119 9.70 15.54 -12.76
C ALA A 119 9.49 16.59 -13.88
N ALA A 120 9.36 16.14 -15.13
CA ALA A 120 9.11 17.03 -16.27
C ALA A 120 7.76 17.77 -16.13
N ILE A 121 6.71 17.08 -15.73
CA ILE A 121 5.37 17.66 -15.49
C ILE A 121 5.44 18.70 -14.35
N ILE A 122 6.12 18.37 -13.26
CA ILE A 122 6.29 19.27 -12.12
C ILE A 122 7.11 20.50 -12.51
N ASP A 123 8.23 20.31 -13.21
CA ASP A 123 9.13 21.39 -13.62
C ASP A 123 8.43 22.40 -14.54
N GLU A 124 7.72 21.91 -15.56
CA GLU A 124 6.94 22.76 -16.47
C GLU A 124 5.83 23.51 -15.72
N THR A 125 5.05 22.82 -14.89
CA THR A 125 3.90 23.41 -14.21
C THR A 125 4.32 24.49 -13.21
N LEU A 126 5.32 24.20 -12.37
CA LEU A 126 5.83 25.15 -11.39
C LEU A 126 6.57 26.30 -12.04
N GLY A 127 7.32 26.04 -13.11
CA GLY A 127 8.00 27.07 -13.90
C GLY A 127 7.04 28.11 -14.50
N ASN A 128 5.83 27.69 -14.81
CA ASN A 128 4.75 28.56 -15.27
C ASN A 128 3.93 29.17 -14.11
N GLY A 129 4.33 29.01 -12.86
CA GLY A 129 3.64 29.55 -11.68
C GLY A 129 2.38 28.79 -11.27
N GLY A 130 2.17 27.58 -11.79
CA GLY A 130 1.05 26.69 -11.47
C GLY A 130 1.29 25.84 -10.23
N ASN A 131 0.31 24.98 -9.92
CA ASN A 131 0.40 23.96 -8.88
C ASN A 131 0.06 22.59 -9.46
N VAL A 132 0.75 21.56 -9.01
CA VAL A 132 0.47 20.15 -9.37
C VAL A 132 -0.40 19.54 -8.27
N ILE A 133 -1.54 18.97 -8.63
CA ILE A 133 -2.45 18.27 -7.72
C ILE A 133 -2.49 16.81 -8.16
N ILE A 134 -2.11 15.91 -7.27
CA ILE A 134 -2.05 14.47 -7.54
C ILE A 134 -3.05 13.76 -6.62
N PRO A 135 -4.22 13.32 -7.13
CA PRO A 135 -5.12 12.49 -6.36
C PRO A 135 -4.51 11.10 -6.15
N SER A 136 -4.47 10.64 -4.90
CA SER A 136 -3.93 9.32 -4.57
C SER A 136 -4.62 8.71 -3.36
N PHE A 137 -4.56 7.39 -3.25
CA PHE A 137 -5.01 6.70 -2.03
C PHE A 137 -4.06 7.01 -0.87
N ALA A 138 -4.63 7.10 0.34
CA ALA A 138 -3.89 7.44 1.55
C ALA A 138 -2.79 6.43 1.90
N VAL A 139 -2.98 5.15 1.56
CA VAL A 139 -2.04 4.05 1.80
C VAL A 139 -1.51 3.52 0.46
N GLY A 140 -0.22 3.27 0.39
CA GLY A 140 0.49 2.75 -0.78
C GLY A 140 0.88 3.87 -1.76
N ARG A 141 -0.03 4.29 -2.63
CA ARG A 141 0.27 5.24 -3.71
C ARG A 141 0.80 6.60 -3.22
N THR A 142 0.32 7.12 -2.10
CA THR A 142 0.87 8.37 -1.54
C THR A 142 2.33 8.20 -1.14
N GLN A 143 2.70 7.10 -0.48
CA GLN A 143 4.06 6.86 -0.04
C GLN A 143 5.01 6.64 -1.23
N GLU A 144 4.56 5.95 -2.25
CA GLU A 144 5.30 5.75 -3.50
C GLU A 144 5.56 7.08 -4.24
N LEU A 145 4.55 7.96 -4.34
CA LEU A 145 4.73 9.30 -4.89
C LEU A 145 5.73 10.14 -4.08
N LEU A 146 5.70 10.03 -2.76
CA LEU A 146 6.66 10.72 -1.89
C LEU A 146 8.08 10.19 -2.08
N TYR A 147 8.24 8.90 -2.33
CA TYR A 147 9.52 8.29 -2.68
C TYR A 147 10.07 8.90 -3.98
N PHE A 148 9.31 8.91 -5.07
CA PHE A 148 9.71 9.52 -6.35
C PHE A 148 10.01 11.01 -6.21
N ILE A 149 9.20 11.76 -5.47
CA ILE A 149 9.45 13.19 -5.24
C ILE A 149 10.76 13.43 -4.48
N ARG A 150 11.10 12.56 -3.53
CA ARG A 150 12.39 12.60 -2.85
C ARG A 150 13.53 12.40 -3.84
N GLU A 151 13.49 11.35 -4.65
CA GLU A 151 14.48 11.10 -5.68
C GLU A 151 14.67 12.30 -6.62
N MET A 152 13.57 12.88 -7.12
CA MET A 152 13.60 14.06 -7.98
C MET A 152 14.35 15.22 -7.31
N LYS A 153 14.13 15.44 -6.01
CA LYS A 153 14.81 16.50 -5.24
C LYS A 153 16.29 16.22 -5.04
N GLU A 154 16.65 14.98 -4.70
CA GLU A 154 18.02 14.54 -4.51
C GLU A 154 18.83 14.62 -5.82
N GLN A 155 18.21 14.27 -6.94
CA GLN A 155 18.81 14.32 -8.27
C GLN A 155 18.73 15.72 -8.92
N GLY A 156 17.99 16.66 -8.33
CA GLY A 156 17.82 18.01 -8.87
C GLY A 156 17.10 18.04 -10.23
N LEU A 157 16.12 17.17 -10.44
CA LEU A 157 15.42 17.04 -11.71
C LEU A 157 14.47 18.22 -12.00
N VAL A 158 13.88 18.81 -10.95
CA VAL A 158 13.02 20.00 -11.06
C VAL A 158 13.91 21.25 -10.95
N LYS A 159 14.12 21.92 -12.06
CA LYS A 159 15.10 23.02 -12.19
C LYS A 159 14.48 24.40 -12.03
N SER A 160 13.24 24.59 -12.46
CA SER A 160 12.51 25.86 -12.42
C SER A 160 12.28 26.34 -10.99
N VAL A 161 11.96 25.42 -10.06
CA VAL A 161 11.71 25.68 -8.64
C VAL A 161 12.35 24.59 -7.77
N PRO A 162 13.69 24.55 -7.63
CA PRO A 162 14.38 23.44 -6.93
C PRO A 162 13.94 23.21 -5.49
N GLY A 163 13.50 24.27 -4.81
CA GLY A 163 13.02 24.23 -3.42
C GLY A 163 11.51 24.04 -3.27
N PHE A 164 10.81 23.49 -4.27
CA PHE A 164 9.36 23.35 -4.23
C PHE A 164 8.86 22.58 -3.00
N SER A 165 7.71 23.01 -2.49
CA SER A 165 7.06 22.38 -1.33
C SER A 165 6.10 21.29 -1.76
N VAL A 166 5.99 20.25 -0.92
CA VAL A 166 5.02 19.16 -1.08
C VAL A 166 4.08 19.20 0.12
N VAL A 167 2.78 19.09 -0.16
CA VAL A 167 1.73 19.09 0.87
C VAL A 167 0.93 17.81 0.74
N VAL A 168 0.79 17.07 1.83
CA VAL A 168 -0.12 15.92 1.94
C VAL A 168 -1.37 16.39 2.67
N ASP A 169 -2.46 16.59 1.92
CA ASP A 169 -3.74 17.07 2.45
C ASP A 169 -4.67 15.90 2.80
N SER A 170 -4.18 15.02 3.68
CA SER A 170 -4.93 13.88 4.20
C SER A 170 -4.37 13.43 5.55
N PRO A 171 -5.13 13.56 6.65
CA PRO A 171 -4.70 13.05 7.96
C PRO A 171 -4.39 11.55 7.94
N LEU A 172 -5.21 10.76 7.23
CA LEU A 172 -5.00 9.32 7.09
C LEU A 172 -3.70 8.99 6.34
N ALA A 173 -3.40 9.74 5.27
CA ALA A 173 -2.15 9.57 4.55
C ALA A 173 -0.94 9.95 5.42
N GLY A 174 -1.06 10.98 6.27
CA GLY A 174 -0.04 11.37 7.24
C GLY A 174 0.25 10.25 8.24
N GLU A 175 -0.79 9.63 8.81
CA GLU A 175 -0.66 8.50 9.74
C GLU A 175 -0.05 7.26 9.05
N ALA A 176 -0.51 6.91 7.84
CA ALA A 176 0.07 5.83 7.06
C ALA A 176 1.57 6.10 6.80
N THR A 177 1.91 7.30 6.37
CA THR A 177 3.29 7.70 6.10
C THR A 177 4.18 7.59 7.34
N ARG A 178 3.66 7.89 8.54
CA ARG A 178 4.37 7.70 9.79
C ARG A 178 4.69 6.23 10.06
N ILE A 179 3.81 5.30 9.70
CA ILE A 179 4.06 3.86 9.80
C ILE A 179 5.19 3.46 8.85
N PHE A 180 5.15 3.92 7.59
CA PHE A 180 6.21 3.66 6.60
C PHE A 180 7.58 4.23 6.98
N SER A 181 7.63 5.20 7.91
CA SER A 181 8.89 5.77 8.43
C SER A 181 9.45 5.00 9.63
N GLY A 182 8.76 3.97 10.10
CA GLY A 182 9.19 3.14 11.22
C GLY A 182 10.26 2.13 10.83
N ASP A 183 10.66 1.31 11.82
CA ASP A 183 11.53 0.17 11.57
C ASP A 183 10.71 -0.97 10.93
N LEU A 184 10.84 -1.10 9.61
CA LEU A 184 10.12 -2.07 8.78
C LEU A 184 11.07 -3.07 8.09
N HIS A 185 12.20 -3.40 8.74
CA HIS A 185 13.09 -4.45 8.27
C HIS A 185 12.31 -5.75 8.01
N GLY A 186 12.48 -6.32 6.82
CA GLY A 186 11.78 -7.53 6.41
C GLY A 186 10.42 -7.32 5.73
N TYR A 187 9.92 -6.09 5.68
CA TYR A 187 8.67 -5.72 5.00
C TYR A 187 8.88 -4.77 3.82
N LEU A 188 9.96 -3.99 3.84
CA LEU A 188 10.35 -3.09 2.75
C LEU A 188 11.45 -3.74 1.91
N ASP A 189 11.66 -3.20 0.70
CA ASP A 189 12.82 -3.54 -0.12
C ASP A 189 14.12 -2.98 0.48
N GLU A 190 15.28 -3.46 -0.01
CA GLU A 190 16.58 -3.05 0.50
C GLU A 190 16.89 -1.56 0.22
N GLU A 191 16.38 -1.01 -0.89
CA GLU A 191 16.59 0.39 -1.26
C GLU A 191 15.80 1.33 -0.35
N ALA A 192 14.55 1.01 -0.05
CA ALA A 192 13.73 1.79 0.87
C ALA A 192 14.28 1.75 2.31
N ILE A 193 14.87 0.62 2.72
CA ILE A 193 15.56 0.50 4.03
C ILE A 193 16.83 1.35 4.07
N ALA A 194 17.63 1.34 2.99
CA ALA A 194 18.88 2.09 2.91
C ALA A 194 18.67 3.61 2.83
N ALA A 195 17.54 4.02 2.29
CA ALA A 195 17.17 5.41 2.11
C ALA A 195 15.81 5.72 2.73
N PRO A 196 15.70 5.72 4.07
CA PRO A 196 14.43 5.94 4.76
C PRO A 196 13.83 7.26 4.32
N VAL A 197 12.55 7.23 3.97
CA VAL A 197 11.82 8.42 3.54
C VAL A 197 11.81 9.42 4.69
N SER A 198 12.77 10.35 4.69
CA SER A 198 12.83 11.43 5.67
C SER A 198 11.78 12.47 5.33
N TYR A 199 10.69 12.49 6.08
CA TYR A 199 9.55 13.39 5.88
C TYR A 199 9.74 14.80 6.45
N THR A 200 10.97 15.20 6.79
CA THR A 200 11.27 16.47 7.45
C THR A 200 10.86 17.71 6.65
N HIS A 201 10.46 17.56 5.39
CA HIS A 201 10.02 18.65 4.51
C HIS A 201 8.53 18.61 4.14
N LEU A 202 7.77 17.66 4.66
CA LEU A 202 6.33 17.57 4.41
C LEU A 202 5.58 18.41 5.44
N ARG A 203 4.81 19.39 4.97
CA ARG A 203 3.83 20.06 5.80
C ARG A 203 2.51 19.30 5.69
N ALA A 204 2.13 18.56 6.73
CA ALA A 204 0.76 18.11 6.88
C ALA A 204 -0.10 19.34 7.18
N HIS A 205 -0.99 19.72 6.28
CA HIS A 205 -2.05 20.65 6.59
C HIS A 205 -3.17 19.88 7.29
N GLU A 206 -3.33 20.12 8.59
CA GLU A 206 -4.57 19.77 9.25
C GLU A 206 -5.66 20.69 8.69
N THR A 207 -6.47 20.18 7.77
CA THR A 207 -7.75 20.81 7.48
C THR A 207 -8.61 20.65 8.70
N ARG A 208 -8.68 21.71 9.54
CA ARG A 208 -9.74 21.85 10.52
C ARG A 208 -11.05 21.86 9.73
N SER A 209 -11.70 20.73 9.64
CA SER A 209 -13.10 20.67 9.26
C SER A 209 -13.91 21.24 10.39
N ASN A 210 -14.04 22.57 10.43
CA ASN A 210 -15.18 23.20 11.10
C ASN A 210 -16.42 22.88 10.27
N LEU A 211 -17.18 21.89 10.66
CA LEU A 211 -18.61 21.73 10.35
C LEU A 211 -19.26 20.89 11.46
#